data_2485ac2aebcf2c90cd9990dbea33a5e1
#
_entry.id   2485ac2aebcf2c90cd9990dbea33a5e1
#
_cell.length_a   1.000
_cell.length_b   1.000
_cell.length_c   1.000
_cell.angle_alpha   90.00
_cell.angle_beta   90.00
_cell.angle_gamma   90.00
#
_symmetry.space_group_name_H-M   'P 1'
#
loop_
_entity.id
_entity.type
_entity.pdbx_description
1 polymer ?
#
loop_
_entity_poly.entity_id
_entity_poly.type
_entity_poly.pdbx_seq_one_letter_code
_entity_poly.pdbx_strand_id
1 'polypeptide(L)'
;MAISTSMTKDIQFCGSIDEAPSLPGAYMIAIELAKTIVVTLGGRAAIDLPAGRHPYCGSAKGPGGLKARLSRHFRHGKSVRWHVDQLTERGSVVGSWIFPGVPHGSVILEDW
;
A
#
# COMPACT_ATOMS: atom_id res chain seq x y z
N MET A 1 2.74 -25.45 8.92
CA MET A 1 2.88 -24.80 8.61
C MET A 1 3.75 -24.15 8.79
N ALA A 2 4.09 -23.96 8.41
CA ALA A 2 5.08 -23.63 8.76
C ALA A 2 5.49 -22.32 8.66
N ILE A 3 4.78 -21.46 8.89
CA ILE A 3 5.21 -20.18 8.86
C ILE A 3 6.03 -20.07 10.03
N SER A 4 7.16 -19.56 9.91
CA SER A 4 8.02 -19.43 10.99
C SER A 4 7.42 -18.45 11.97
N THR A 5 7.54 -18.74 13.20
CA THR A 5 7.04 -17.91 14.24
C THR A 5 7.62 -16.52 14.18
N SER A 6 8.88 -16.39 13.87
CA SER A 6 9.47 -15.08 13.84
C SER A 6 8.92 -14.26 12.68
N MET A 7 8.60 -14.90 11.57
CA MET A 7 8.05 -14.17 10.49
C MET A 7 6.67 -13.69 10.85
N THR A 8 5.88 -14.49 11.53
CA THR A 8 4.56 -14.08 11.92
C THR A 8 4.63 -12.91 12.90
N LYS A 9 5.62 -12.89 13.75
CA LYS A 9 5.73 -11.82 14.71
C LYS A 9 6.08 -10.50 14.04
N ASP A 10 6.70 -10.54 12.90
CA ASP A 10 7.12 -9.32 12.25
C ASP A 10 6.06 -8.71 11.36
N ILE A 11 4.94 -9.38 11.17
CA ILE A 11 3.89 -8.85 10.35
C ILE A 11 2.87 -8.17 11.24
N GLN A 12 2.53 -6.96 10.90
CA GLN A 12 1.59 -6.20 11.67
C GLN A 12 0.54 -5.59 10.80
N PHE A 13 -0.67 -5.47 11.28
CA PHE A 13 -1.72 -4.77 10.53
C PHE A 13 -1.92 -3.41 11.17
N CYS A 14 -1.89 -2.36 10.35
CA CYS A 14 -2.10 -1.00 10.79
C CYS A 14 -3.37 -0.45 10.22
N GLY A 15 -4.33 -0.14 11.08
CA GLY A 15 -5.56 0.49 10.64
C GLY A 15 -5.44 2.00 10.60
N SER A 16 -4.40 2.56 11.17
CA SER A 16 -4.17 3.99 11.13
C SER A 16 -2.69 4.27 11.08
N ILE A 17 -2.32 5.48 10.72
CA ILE A 17 -0.97 5.87 10.59
C ILE A 17 -0.25 5.83 11.89
N ASP A 18 -0.92 6.06 12.98
CA ASP A 18 -0.28 6.10 14.28
C ASP A 18 0.36 4.78 14.64
N GLU A 19 -0.09 3.72 14.05
CA GLU A 19 0.46 2.42 14.36
C GLU A 19 1.69 2.05 13.54
N ALA A 20 2.03 2.85 12.57
CA ALA A 20 3.15 2.52 11.69
C ALA A 20 4.46 3.08 12.24
N PRO A 21 5.52 2.29 12.22
CA PRO A 21 6.82 2.76 12.71
C PRO A 21 7.55 3.56 11.65
N SER A 22 8.50 4.38 12.08
CA SER A 22 9.30 5.16 11.17
C SER A 22 10.54 4.36 10.74
N LEU A 23 10.32 3.12 10.40
CA LEU A 23 11.38 2.23 9.94
C LEU A 23 11.13 1.86 8.49
N PRO A 24 12.17 1.55 7.74
CA PRO A 24 11.97 1.09 6.37
C PRO A 24 11.34 -0.29 6.38
N GLY A 25 10.73 -0.65 5.30
CA GLY A 25 10.12 -1.97 5.17
C GLY A 25 9.16 -2.04 4.01
N ALA A 26 8.57 -3.20 3.82
CA ALA A 26 7.58 -3.41 2.79
C ALA A 26 6.19 -3.28 3.38
N TYR A 27 5.20 -3.09 2.53
CA TYR A 27 3.83 -2.96 3.00
C TYR A 27 2.85 -3.44 1.93
N MET A 28 1.64 -3.79 2.36
CA MET A 28 0.58 -4.11 1.45
C MET A 28 -0.66 -3.39 1.94
N ILE A 29 -1.12 -2.40 1.21
CA ILE A 29 -2.32 -1.65 1.59
C ILE A 29 -3.55 -2.27 0.98
N ALA A 30 -4.66 -2.14 1.66
CA ALA A 30 -5.93 -2.59 1.16
C ALA A 30 -6.74 -1.35 0.82
N ILE A 31 -7.09 -1.21 -0.45
CA ILE A 31 -7.82 -0.04 -0.94
C ILE A 31 -9.22 -0.46 -1.30
N GLU A 32 -10.20 0.25 -0.80
CA GLU A 32 -11.59 -0.06 -1.13
C GLU A 32 -12.15 0.94 -2.10
N LEU A 33 -12.73 0.47 -3.20
CA LEU A 33 -13.37 1.32 -4.19
C LEU A 33 -14.86 1.11 -4.09
N ALA A 34 -15.61 2.19 -3.93
CA ALA A 34 -17.07 2.10 -3.83
C ALA A 34 -17.71 1.83 -5.18
N LYS A 35 -17.03 2.16 -6.24
CA LYS A 35 -17.54 1.93 -7.60
C LYS A 35 -16.39 1.68 -8.53
N THR A 36 -16.68 1.22 -9.73
CA THR A 36 -15.65 1.00 -10.74
C THR A 36 -15.01 2.32 -11.11
N ILE A 37 -13.71 2.34 -11.23
CA ILE A 37 -13.00 3.53 -11.67
C ILE A 37 -12.10 3.17 -12.83
N VAL A 38 -11.70 4.18 -13.59
CA VAL A 38 -10.80 3.99 -14.70
C VAL A 38 -9.43 4.49 -14.28
N VAL A 39 -8.43 3.67 -14.45
CA VAL A 39 -7.06 4.01 -14.06
C VAL A 39 -6.18 4.05 -15.31
N THR A 40 -5.36 5.08 -15.39
CA THR A 40 -4.45 5.23 -16.52
C THR A 40 -3.06 4.79 -16.11
N LEU A 41 -2.45 3.97 -16.90
CA LEU A 41 -1.14 3.46 -16.58
C LEU A 41 -0.08 4.04 -17.46
N GLY A 42 0.52 5.14 -16.99
CA GLY A 42 1.71 5.66 -17.65
C GLY A 42 1.60 5.89 -19.14
N GLY A 43 0.57 6.53 -19.58
CA GLY A 43 0.43 6.81 -21.01
C GLY A 43 -0.08 5.64 -21.81
N ARG A 44 -0.39 4.52 -21.17
CA ARG A 44 -0.92 3.42 -21.89
C ARG A 44 -2.41 3.42 -21.83
N ALA A 45 -3.04 2.39 -22.29
CA ALA A 45 -4.48 2.31 -22.28
C ALA A 45 -4.99 2.35 -20.86
N ALA A 46 -6.15 2.88 -20.66
CA ALA A 46 -6.77 2.91 -19.36
C ALA A 46 -7.39 1.54 -19.09
N ILE A 47 -7.48 1.18 -17.82
CA ILE A 47 -8.12 -0.06 -17.44
C ILE A 47 -9.20 0.23 -16.43
N ASP A 48 -10.21 -0.62 -16.36
CA ASP A 48 -11.28 -0.46 -15.42
C ASP A 48 -11.00 -1.32 -14.21
N LEU A 49 -11.10 -0.73 -13.03
CA LEU A 49 -10.97 -1.48 -11.80
C LEU A 49 -12.34 -1.50 -11.14
N PRO A 50 -12.88 -2.68 -10.89
CA PRO A 50 -14.23 -2.77 -10.35
C PRO A 50 -14.31 -2.34 -8.90
N ALA A 51 -15.51 -2.09 -8.42
CA ALA A 51 -15.75 -1.82 -7.02
C ALA A 51 -15.24 -3.01 -6.22
N GLY A 52 -14.82 -2.77 -5.00
CA GLY A 52 -14.32 -3.81 -4.12
C GLY A 52 -12.95 -3.47 -3.57
N ARG A 53 -12.27 -4.45 -3.04
CA ARG A 53 -10.97 -4.23 -2.42
C ARG A 53 -9.84 -4.63 -3.34
N HIS A 54 -8.82 -3.78 -3.36
CA HIS A 54 -7.66 -3.99 -4.21
C HIS A 54 -6.40 -3.86 -3.38
N PRO A 55 -5.53 -4.84 -3.39
CA PRO A 55 -4.27 -4.73 -2.63
C PRO A 55 -3.20 -4.04 -3.47
N TYR A 56 -2.31 -3.37 -2.81
CA TYR A 56 -1.15 -2.78 -3.47
C TYR A 56 0.06 -2.96 -2.58
N CYS A 57 1.13 -3.51 -3.12
CA CYS A 57 2.35 -3.75 -2.38
C CYS A 57 3.42 -2.75 -2.77
N GLY A 58 4.19 -2.32 -1.81
CA GLY A 58 5.26 -1.38 -2.07
C GLY A 58 6.30 -1.44 -0.99
N SER A 59 7.23 -0.53 -1.03
CA SER A 59 8.25 -0.46 -0.01
C SER A 59 8.54 0.97 0.37
N ALA A 60 8.96 1.16 1.60
CA ALA A 60 9.30 2.46 2.14
C ALA A 60 10.76 2.44 2.48
N LYS A 61 11.59 3.07 1.64
CA LYS A 61 13.01 3.12 1.87
C LYS A 61 13.50 4.49 2.26
N GLY A 62 12.72 5.50 2.01
CA GLY A 62 13.17 6.86 2.24
C GLY A 62 13.07 7.32 3.69
N PRO A 63 13.36 8.57 3.95
CA PRO A 63 13.27 9.12 5.29
C PRO A 63 11.88 8.98 5.86
N GLY A 64 11.77 8.65 7.11
CA GLY A 64 10.48 8.48 7.75
C GLY A 64 9.90 7.10 7.60
N GLY A 65 10.44 6.29 6.69
CA GLY A 65 10.10 4.89 6.54
C GLY A 65 8.61 4.61 6.29
N LEU A 66 8.14 3.54 6.90
CA LEU A 66 6.76 3.10 6.72
C LEU A 66 5.76 4.16 7.12
N LYS A 67 6.00 4.83 8.23
CA LYS A 67 5.05 5.84 8.68
C LYS A 67 4.89 6.96 7.64
N ALA A 68 5.98 7.44 7.11
CA ALA A 68 5.90 8.51 6.12
C ALA A 68 5.21 8.06 4.85
N ARG A 69 5.55 6.87 4.37
CA ARG A 69 4.98 6.38 3.13
C ARG A 69 3.48 6.08 3.29
N LEU A 70 3.11 5.45 4.41
CA LEU A 70 1.71 5.15 4.64
C LEU A 70 0.90 6.41 4.93
N SER A 71 1.51 7.42 5.53
CA SER A 71 0.83 8.69 5.75
C SER A 71 0.40 9.25 4.40
N ARG A 72 1.25 9.13 3.40
CA ARG A 72 0.90 9.62 2.09
C ARG A 72 -0.26 8.83 1.49
N HIS A 73 -0.23 7.51 1.61
CA HIS A 73 -1.29 6.68 1.03
C HIS A 73 -2.64 6.88 1.73
N PHE A 74 -2.64 7.11 3.04
CA PHE A 74 -3.88 7.28 3.77
C PHE A 74 -4.49 8.65 3.54
N ARG A 75 -3.71 9.62 3.09
CA ARG A 75 -4.18 10.97 2.98
C ARG A 75 -4.83 11.24 1.63
N HIS A 76 -5.90 12.00 1.60
CA HIS A 76 -6.50 12.46 0.36
C HIS A 76 -6.00 13.86 0.04
N GLY A 77 -6.21 14.30 -1.17
CA GLY A 77 -5.82 15.64 -1.56
C GLY A 77 -4.39 15.78 -2.02
N LYS A 78 -3.71 14.67 -2.28
CA LYS A 78 -2.33 14.74 -2.72
C LYS A 78 -2.24 14.81 -4.24
N SER A 79 -1.11 15.27 -4.74
CA SER A 79 -0.87 15.25 -6.17
C SER A 79 -0.66 13.82 -6.60
N VAL A 80 -1.24 13.43 -7.70
CA VAL A 80 -1.11 12.07 -8.19
C VAL A 80 0.27 11.91 -8.81
N ARG A 81 1.11 11.07 -8.23
CA ARG A 81 2.44 10.82 -8.73
C ARG A 81 2.63 9.39 -9.14
N TRP A 82 2.05 8.46 -8.43
CA TRP A 82 2.20 7.04 -8.73
C TRP A 82 0.85 6.49 -9.16
N HIS A 83 0.85 5.39 -9.86
CA HIS A 83 -0.39 4.79 -10.32
C HIS A 83 -1.35 4.53 -9.17
N VAL A 84 -0.84 4.07 -8.05
CA VAL A 84 -1.68 3.76 -6.91
C VAL A 84 -2.37 5.00 -6.34
N ASP A 85 -1.82 6.19 -6.58
CA ASP A 85 -2.45 7.40 -6.08
C ASP A 85 -3.83 7.61 -6.69
N GLN A 86 -4.06 7.09 -7.88
CA GLN A 86 -5.37 7.21 -8.50
C GLN A 86 -6.39 6.42 -7.69
N LEU A 87 -5.97 5.30 -7.12
CA LEU A 87 -6.86 4.49 -6.31
C LEU A 87 -7.04 5.10 -4.93
N THR A 88 -5.98 5.53 -4.30
CA THR A 88 -6.09 6.05 -2.94
C THR A 88 -6.82 7.39 -2.91
N GLU A 89 -6.79 8.15 -4.01
CA GLU A 89 -7.54 9.39 -4.07
C GLU A 89 -9.01 9.15 -4.33
N ARG A 90 -9.37 8.13 -5.09
CA ARG A 90 -10.75 7.86 -5.41
C ARG A 90 -11.40 6.87 -4.48
N GLY A 91 -10.63 6.07 -3.80
CA GLY A 91 -11.12 5.09 -2.87
C GLY A 91 -10.72 5.43 -1.45
N SER A 92 -10.67 4.44 -0.59
CA SER A 92 -10.26 4.61 0.78
C SER A 92 -9.27 3.54 1.13
N VAL A 93 -8.25 3.90 1.88
CA VAL A 93 -7.30 2.90 2.37
C VAL A 93 -7.89 2.35 3.66
N VAL A 94 -8.22 1.08 3.65
CA VAL A 94 -8.80 0.43 4.80
C VAL A 94 -7.74 0.17 5.87
N GLY A 95 -6.57 -0.13 5.45
CA GLY A 95 -5.46 -0.38 6.36
C GLY A 95 -4.29 -0.95 5.60
N SER A 96 -3.26 -1.32 6.30
CA SER A 96 -2.07 -1.88 5.67
C SER A 96 -1.45 -2.95 6.53
N TRP A 97 -0.97 -4.02 5.90
CA TRP A 97 -0.09 -4.94 6.56
C TRP A 97 1.30 -4.39 6.34
N ILE A 98 2.13 -4.42 7.35
CA ILE A 98 3.49 -3.92 7.22
C ILE A 98 4.48 -5.01 7.60
N PHE A 99 5.67 -4.93 7.02
CA PHE A 99 6.73 -5.90 7.21
C PHE A 99 8.00 -5.10 7.49
N PRO A 100 8.16 -4.59 8.70
CA PRO A 100 9.32 -3.74 9.01
C PRO A 100 10.63 -4.47 8.75
N GLY A 101 11.53 -3.81 8.10
CA GLY A 101 12.85 -4.37 7.80
C GLY A 101 12.89 -5.35 6.65
N VAL A 102 11.75 -5.66 6.04
CA VAL A 102 11.72 -6.62 4.95
C VAL A 102 11.90 -5.91 3.62
N PRO A 103 12.85 -6.35 2.80
CA PRO A 103 13.07 -5.71 1.51
C PRO A 103 11.88 -5.92 0.59
N HIS A 104 11.66 -4.93 -0.25
CA HIS A 104 10.58 -4.98 -1.20
C HIS A 104 10.54 -6.28 -2.01
N GLY A 105 11.65 -6.73 -2.45
CA GLY A 105 11.70 -7.92 -3.29
C GLY A 105 11.21 -9.19 -2.63
N SER A 106 11.03 -9.17 -1.33
CA SER A 106 10.60 -10.36 -0.64
C SER A 106 9.07 -10.42 -0.55
N VAL A 107 8.43 -9.34 -0.92
CA VAL A 107 7.00 -9.33 -0.81
C VAL A 107 6.50 -9.20 -2.20
N ILE A 108 5.77 -9.94 -2.67
CA ILE A 108 5.35 -9.99 -3.89
C ILE A 108 4.96 -9.01 -4.68
N LEU A 109 4.89 -8.55 -5.38
CA LEU A 109 4.52 -7.93 -6.36
C LEU A 109 3.89 -6.85 -6.46
N GLU A 110 4.15 -6.03 -6.90
CA GLU A 110 3.59 -4.95 -6.93
C GLU A 110 3.29 -4.50 -8.16
N ASP A 111 2.99 -4.81 -8.93
CA ASP A 111 2.85 -4.35 -10.05
C ASP A 111 1.77 -3.98 -10.63
N TRP A 112 1.42 -3.08 -10.66
CA TRP A 112 0.33 -2.42 -11.22
C TRP A 112 0.64 -1.64 -12.47
#